data_1b9efc64e42ad6dd36581c1316de3b72
#
_entry.id   1b9efc64e42ad6dd36581c1316de3b72
#
_cell.length_a   1.000
_cell.length_b   1.000
_cell.length_c   1.000
_cell.angle_alpha   90.00
_cell.angle_beta   90.00
_cell.angle_gamma   90.00
#
_symmetry.space_group_name_H-M   'P 1'
#
loop_
_entity.id
_entity.type
_entity.pdbx_description
1 polymer ?
#
loop_
_entity_poly.entity_id
_entity_poly.type
_entity_poly.pdbx_seq_one_letter_code
_entity_poly.pdbx_strand_id
1 'polypeptide(L)'
;MHGRPFPRYAGLVSVALVAACVSMAMLAPGSPAIVPPTDCGMLTVKAKRYNIKADQLRCRTARPHAKRYLSTHQRPTGYRCRDYGAQTKLKFRCSRGVKVFFAIRR
;
A
#
# COMPACT_ATOMS: atom_id res chain seq x y z
N MET A 1 -51.77 -33.90 29.90
CA MET A 1 -51.29 -33.88 29.81
C MET A 1 -50.51 -33.65 29.01
N HIS A 2 -50.24 -33.26 28.72
CA HIS A 2 -49.82 -33.30 28.02
C HIS A 2 -49.14 -32.35 27.32
N GLY A 3 -49.04 -31.49 26.99
CA GLY A 3 -48.37 -30.55 26.35
C GLY A 3 -46.94 -30.57 26.37
N ARG A 4 -46.49 -31.52 26.73
CA ARG A 4 -45.14 -31.58 26.85
C ARG A 4 -44.36 -31.37 25.65
N PRO A 5 -44.67 -31.64 24.50
CA PRO A 5 -43.78 -31.59 23.33
C PRO A 5 -43.39 -30.21 22.93
N PHE A 6 -44.09 -29.23 23.35
CA PHE A 6 -43.80 -27.94 22.91
C PHE A 6 -42.42 -27.47 23.10
N PRO A 7 -41.88 -27.57 24.23
CA PRO A 7 -40.59 -26.96 24.51
C PRO A 7 -39.49 -27.40 23.59
N ARG A 8 -39.59 -28.58 23.10
CA ARG A 8 -38.52 -29.06 22.32
C ARG A 8 -38.32 -28.34 21.05
N TYR A 9 -39.35 -27.86 20.48
CA TYR A 9 -39.24 -27.22 19.19
C TYR A 9 -38.45 -25.97 19.25
N ALA A 10 -38.59 -25.25 20.29
CA ALA A 10 -37.89 -23.98 20.40
C ALA A 10 -36.39 -24.15 20.32
N GLY A 11 -35.91 -25.19 20.89
CA GLY A 11 -34.46 -25.40 20.85
C GLY A 11 -33.90 -25.60 19.46
N LEU A 12 -34.66 -26.29 18.66
CA LEU A 12 -34.19 -26.55 17.28
C LEU A 12 -34.06 -25.30 16.48
N VAL A 13 -34.98 -24.40 16.66
CA VAL A 13 -34.94 -23.15 15.91
C VAL A 13 -33.70 -22.34 16.25
N SER A 14 -33.34 -22.33 17.49
CA SER A 14 -32.20 -21.57 17.95
C SER A 14 -30.89 -22.02 17.25
N VAL A 15 -30.78 -23.29 17.08
CA VAL A 15 -29.56 -23.84 16.50
C VAL A 15 -29.38 -23.33 15.08
N ALA A 16 -30.44 -23.22 14.32
CA ALA A 16 -30.38 -22.78 12.97
C ALA A 16 -29.87 -21.34 12.87
N LEU A 17 -30.27 -20.52 13.79
CA LEU A 17 -29.86 -19.13 13.76
C LEU A 17 -28.35 -18.96 14.01
N VAL A 18 -27.82 -19.77 14.86
CA VAL A 18 -26.39 -19.69 15.17
C VAL A 18 -25.57 -20.00 13.95
N ALA A 19 -25.99 -20.99 13.21
CA ALA A 19 -25.23 -21.38 12.02
C ALA A 19 -25.17 -20.24 11.00
N ALA A 20 -26.24 -19.51 10.86
CA ALA A 20 -26.26 -18.40 9.92
C ALA A 20 -25.26 -17.33 10.30
N CYS A 21 -25.14 -17.03 11.55
CA CYS A 21 -24.21 -16.01 11.99
C CYS A 21 -22.77 -16.37 11.68
N VAL A 22 -22.42 -17.62 11.87
CA VAL A 22 -21.07 -18.07 11.61
C VAL A 22 -20.72 -17.91 10.15
N SER A 23 -21.66 -18.20 9.28
CA SER A 23 -21.41 -18.07 7.85
C SER A 23 -21.09 -16.65 7.46
N MET A 24 -21.75 -15.70 8.04
CA MET A 24 -21.52 -14.31 7.72
C MET A 24 -20.11 -13.85 8.10
N ALA A 25 -19.63 -14.33 9.21
CA ALA A 25 -18.30 -13.94 9.65
C ALA A 25 -17.23 -14.38 8.66
N MET A 26 -17.43 -15.48 7.99
CA MET A 26 -16.44 -15.98 7.06
C MET A 26 -16.41 -15.20 5.75
N LEU A 27 -17.44 -14.46 5.46
CA LEU A 27 -17.50 -13.67 4.24
C LEU A 27 -16.83 -12.33 4.38
N ALA A 28 -16.37 -11.98 5.56
CA ALA A 28 -15.69 -10.71 5.74
C ALA A 28 -14.43 -10.69 4.89
N PRO A 29 -14.28 -9.72 4.02
CA PRO A 29 -13.10 -9.65 3.18
C PRO A 29 -11.88 -9.31 4.00
N GLY A 30 -10.77 -9.87 3.62
CA GLY A 30 -9.52 -9.50 4.24
C GLY A 30 -9.09 -8.13 3.77
N SER A 31 -8.14 -7.55 4.48
CA SER A 31 -7.55 -6.29 4.07
C SER A 31 -6.79 -6.50 2.76
N PRO A 32 -6.81 -5.53 1.87
CA PRO A 32 -5.99 -5.63 0.68
C PRO A 32 -4.52 -5.72 1.06
N ALA A 33 -3.79 -6.51 0.33
CA ALA A 33 -2.36 -6.66 0.57
C ALA A 33 -1.67 -5.35 0.23
N ILE A 34 -0.76 -4.91 1.10
CA ILE A 34 0.06 -3.74 0.86
C ILE A 34 1.29 -4.22 0.10
N VAL A 35 1.46 -3.72 -1.12
CA VAL A 35 2.61 -4.05 -1.94
C VAL A 35 3.69 -3.02 -1.66
N PRO A 36 4.87 -3.44 -1.18
CA PRO A 36 5.95 -2.49 -0.95
C PRO A 36 6.45 -1.90 -2.26
N PRO A 37 7.05 -0.70 -2.23
CA PRO A 37 7.62 -0.10 -3.41
C PRO A 37 8.73 -0.98 -4.00
N THR A 38 8.86 -0.94 -5.31
CA THR A 38 9.90 -1.68 -6.00
C THR A 38 11.24 -0.98 -5.79
N ASP A 39 12.26 -1.75 -5.50
CA ASP A 39 13.62 -1.24 -5.38
C ASP A 39 14.21 -1.14 -6.79
N CYS A 40 14.51 0.07 -7.22
CA CYS A 40 15.06 0.33 -8.53
C CYS A 40 16.59 0.46 -8.52
N GLY A 41 17.22 0.18 -7.39
CA GLY A 41 18.66 0.17 -7.28
C GLY A 41 19.26 1.52 -6.94
N MET A 42 20.58 1.54 -6.93
CA MET A 42 21.35 2.72 -6.56
C MET A 42 21.53 3.66 -7.74
N LEU A 43 21.62 4.93 -7.44
CA LEU A 43 21.88 5.97 -8.43
C LEU A 43 22.84 6.97 -7.81
N THR A 44 23.90 7.32 -8.54
CA THR A 44 24.86 8.30 -8.09
C THR A 44 24.67 9.58 -8.88
N VAL A 45 24.44 10.69 -8.18
CA VAL A 45 24.27 12.00 -8.81
C VAL A 45 25.10 13.00 -7.99
N LYS A 46 25.97 13.75 -8.68
CA LYS A 46 26.81 14.75 -8.04
C LYS A 46 27.59 14.16 -6.86
N ALA A 47 28.17 12.98 -7.08
CA ALA A 47 28.98 12.26 -6.12
C ALA A 47 28.20 11.77 -4.87
N LYS A 48 26.90 11.87 -4.87
CA LYS A 48 26.07 11.36 -3.78
C LYS A 48 25.27 10.16 -4.26
N ARG A 49 25.08 9.21 -3.37
CA ARG A 49 24.42 7.95 -3.70
C ARG A 49 23.02 7.93 -3.12
N TYR A 50 22.09 7.43 -3.91
CA TYR A 50 20.68 7.31 -3.52
C TYR A 50 20.15 5.96 -3.93
N ASN A 51 19.25 5.43 -3.13
CA ASN A 51 18.48 4.25 -3.53
C ASN A 51 17.13 4.72 -4.06
N ILE A 52 16.81 4.34 -5.28
CA ILE A 52 15.58 4.77 -5.92
C ILE A 52 14.51 3.72 -5.73
N LYS A 53 13.33 4.15 -5.32
CA LYS A 53 12.17 3.31 -5.13
C LYS A 53 11.02 3.81 -5.99
N ALA A 54 10.18 2.90 -6.45
CA ALA A 54 9.03 3.24 -7.28
C ALA A 54 7.82 2.45 -6.85
N ASP A 55 6.66 3.08 -6.91
CA ASP A 55 5.38 2.46 -6.64
C ASP A 55 4.44 2.75 -7.80
N GLN A 56 3.81 1.72 -8.36
CA GLN A 56 2.94 1.84 -9.54
C GLN A 56 3.66 2.50 -10.71
N LEU A 57 4.96 2.33 -10.81
CA LEU A 57 5.79 2.95 -11.82
C LEU A 57 6.97 2.04 -12.07
N ARG A 58 7.33 1.82 -13.35
CA ARG A 58 8.44 0.96 -13.69
C ARG A 58 9.77 1.62 -13.38
N CYS A 59 10.74 0.82 -12.99
CA CYS A 59 12.08 1.34 -12.70
C CYS A 59 12.71 2.02 -13.91
N ARG A 60 12.46 1.52 -15.11
CA ARG A 60 12.99 2.14 -16.33
C ARG A 60 12.50 3.57 -16.52
N THR A 61 11.35 3.91 -15.94
CA THR A 61 10.81 5.26 -15.98
C THR A 61 11.24 6.04 -14.75
N ALA A 62 11.22 5.40 -13.59
CA ALA A 62 11.52 6.06 -12.33
C ALA A 62 12.97 6.53 -12.25
N ARG A 63 13.92 5.71 -12.71
CA ARG A 63 15.34 6.08 -12.64
C ARG A 63 15.69 7.33 -13.41
N PRO A 64 15.31 7.49 -14.70
CA PRO A 64 15.59 8.74 -15.41
C PRO A 64 14.90 9.94 -14.78
N HIS A 65 13.67 9.76 -14.30
CA HIS A 65 12.96 10.84 -13.61
C HIS A 65 13.71 11.27 -12.37
N ALA A 66 14.15 10.32 -11.56
CA ALA A 66 14.87 10.60 -10.33
C ALA A 66 16.21 11.27 -10.63
N LYS A 67 16.92 10.78 -11.64
CA LYS A 67 18.20 11.37 -12.02
C LYS A 67 18.06 12.82 -12.43
N ARG A 68 17.04 13.12 -13.24
CA ARG A 68 16.81 14.49 -13.67
C ARG A 68 16.46 15.39 -12.49
N TYR A 69 15.61 14.92 -11.62
CA TYR A 69 15.22 15.72 -10.47
C TYR A 69 16.40 15.96 -9.52
N LEU A 70 17.24 14.94 -9.30
CA LEU A 70 18.42 15.09 -8.44
C LEU A 70 19.46 16.01 -9.09
N SER A 71 19.58 15.98 -10.43
CA SER A 71 20.57 16.78 -11.12
C SER A 71 20.17 18.23 -11.29
N THR A 72 18.92 18.48 -11.71
CA THR A 72 18.46 19.81 -12.11
C THR A 72 17.24 20.28 -11.39
N HIS A 73 16.68 19.47 -10.49
CA HIS A 73 15.45 19.78 -9.77
C HIS A 73 14.24 19.90 -10.68
N GLN A 74 14.32 19.33 -11.86
CA GLN A 74 13.23 19.40 -12.83
C GLN A 74 12.25 18.27 -12.62
N ARG A 75 11.00 18.62 -12.36
CA ARG A 75 9.94 17.65 -12.14
C ARG A 75 9.47 17.08 -13.47
N PRO A 76 9.16 15.77 -13.52
CA PRO A 76 8.47 15.23 -14.68
C PRO A 76 7.09 15.86 -14.81
N THR A 77 6.61 15.97 -16.04
CA THR A 77 5.33 16.60 -16.32
C THR A 77 4.21 15.92 -15.54
N GLY A 78 3.43 16.73 -14.84
CA GLY A 78 2.28 16.24 -14.08
C GLY A 78 2.61 15.70 -12.69
N TYR A 79 3.88 15.64 -12.32
CA TYR A 79 4.27 15.17 -10.99
C TYR A 79 4.36 16.32 -10.01
N ARG A 80 4.05 16.01 -8.76
CA ARG A 80 4.31 16.90 -7.63
C ARG A 80 5.46 16.31 -6.85
N CYS A 81 6.45 17.13 -6.56
CA CYS A 81 7.65 16.69 -5.87
C CYS A 81 7.84 17.46 -4.58
N ARG A 82 8.29 16.78 -3.55
CA ARG A 82 8.56 17.38 -2.26
C ARG A 82 9.96 16.96 -1.82
N ASP A 83 10.74 17.93 -1.37
CA ASP A 83 12.06 17.69 -0.81
C ASP A 83 11.97 17.57 0.70
N TYR A 84 12.86 16.77 1.26
CA TYR A 84 12.93 16.55 2.70
C TYR A 84 14.32 16.93 3.22
N GLY A 85 14.35 17.38 4.45
CA GLY A 85 15.59 17.83 5.06
C GLY A 85 16.53 16.70 5.41
N ALA A 86 17.73 17.08 5.83
CA ALA A 86 18.78 16.11 6.09
C ALA A 86 18.51 15.22 7.30
N GLN A 87 17.54 15.55 8.14
CA GLN A 87 17.25 14.74 9.31
C GLN A 87 16.49 13.47 8.98
N THR A 88 16.06 13.29 7.72
CA THR A 88 15.45 12.04 7.30
C THR A 88 16.29 11.40 6.21
N LYS A 89 16.15 10.09 6.03
CA LYS A 89 16.83 9.42 4.94
C LYS A 89 16.15 9.69 3.60
N LEU A 90 14.91 10.08 3.60
CA LEU A 90 14.19 10.40 2.39
C LEU A 90 14.69 11.72 1.82
N LYS A 91 15.15 11.71 0.59
CA LYS A 91 15.65 12.92 -0.07
C LYS A 91 14.52 13.72 -0.71
N PHE A 92 13.70 13.03 -1.50
CA PHE A 92 12.55 13.65 -2.14
C PHE A 92 11.53 12.56 -2.50
N ARG A 93 10.32 12.99 -2.76
CA ARG A 93 9.24 12.11 -3.20
C ARG A 93 8.43 12.84 -4.26
N CYS A 94 8.22 12.19 -5.40
CA CYS A 94 7.41 12.72 -6.48
C CYS A 94 6.21 11.80 -6.71
N SER A 95 5.05 12.38 -6.97
CA SER A 95 3.85 11.60 -7.21
C SER A 95 2.96 12.21 -8.28
N ARG A 96 2.27 11.34 -9.00
CA ARG A 96 1.23 11.71 -9.95
C ARG A 96 0.15 10.64 -9.84
N GLY A 97 -0.95 10.97 -9.18
CA GLY A 97 -1.96 9.98 -8.87
C GLY A 97 -1.37 8.87 -8.02
N VAL A 98 -1.50 7.63 -8.47
CA VAL A 98 -0.96 6.47 -7.74
C VAL A 98 0.51 6.21 -8.06
N LYS A 99 1.06 6.86 -9.06
CA LYS A 99 2.45 6.66 -9.46
C LYS A 99 3.36 7.48 -8.57
N VAL A 100 4.35 6.83 -7.98
CA VAL A 100 5.25 7.48 -7.03
C VAL A 100 6.67 7.01 -7.28
N PHE A 101 7.63 7.90 -7.17
CA PHE A 101 9.03 7.52 -7.07
C PHE A 101 9.70 8.41 -6.04
N PHE A 102 10.69 7.86 -5.37
CA PHE A 102 11.39 8.60 -4.33
C PHE A 102 12.83 8.11 -4.20
N ALA A 103 13.65 8.92 -3.58
CA ALA A 103 15.07 8.62 -3.39
C ALA A 103 15.40 8.62 -1.90
N ILE A 104 16.17 7.62 -1.49
CA ILE A 104 16.63 7.48 -0.12
C ILE A 104 18.13 7.75 -0.09
N ARG A 105 18.57 8.59 0.82
CA ARG A 105 20.00 8.89 1.01
C ARG A 105 20.73 7.66 1.52
N ARG A 106 21.93 7.46 1.01
CA ARG A 106 22.76 6.33 1.43
C ARG A 106 24.06 6.80 2.04
#